data_76794b677cb8145e09d2e51fcb9013cb
#
_entry.id   76794b677cb8145e09d2e51fcb9013cb
#
_cell.length_a   1.000
_cell.length_b   1.000
_cell.length_c   1.000
_cell.angle_alpha   90.00
_cell.angle_beta   90.00
_cell.angle_gamma   90.00
#
_symmetry.space_group_name_H-M   'P 1'
#
loop_
_entity.id
_entity.type
_entity.pdbx_description
1 polymer ?
#
loop_
_entity_poly.entity_id
_entity_poly.type
_entity_poly.pdbx_seq_one_letter_code
_entity_poly.pdbx_strand_id
1 'polypeptide(L)'
;MRAVELAVYADALAGEAASLSARAERARSRIRQAAIEKGARNELTAIAVERLEALGLLGAIDEPGARAELRELEAALDALEELQSWVEGELEAASAA
;
A
#
# COMPACT_ATOMS: atom_id res chain seq x y z
N MET A 1 7.55 -12.65 31.45
CA MET A 1 7.88 -13.36 30.20
C MET A 1 6.87 -13.08 29.12
N ARG A 2 5.58 -13.27 29.39
CA ARG A 2 4.52 -13.00 28.39
C ARG A 2 4.52 -11.56 27.88
N ALA A 3 4.72 -10.56 28.74
CA ALA A 3 4.77 -9.16 28.34
C ALA A 3 5.93 -8.85 27.39
N VAL A 4 7.09 -9.47 27.60
CA VAL A 4 8.26 -9.31 26.74
C VAL A 4 8.02 -9.91 25.34
N GLU A 5 7.43 -11.09 25.30
CA GLU A 5 7.09 -11.78 24.05
C GLU A 5 6.05 -10.99 23.26
N LEU A 6 5.01 -10.49 23.93
CA LEU A 6 3.98 -9.66 23.30
C LEU A 6 4.55 -8.34 22.77
N ALA A 7 5.50 -7.74 23.49
CA ALA A 7 6.18 -6.51 23.03
C ALA A 7 6.98 -6.76 21.75
N VAL A 8 7.67 -7.90 21.66
CA VAL A 8 8.41 -8.30 20.45
C VAL A 8 7.46 -8.45 19.27
N TYR A 9 6.32 -9.11 19.46
CA TYR A 9 5.32 -9.26 18.41
C TYR A 9 4.65 -7.93 18.04
N ALA A 10 4.41 -7.06 19.02
CA ALA A 10 3.88 -5.72 18.75
C ALA A 10 4.81 -4.92 17.84
N ASP A 11 6.13 -4.97 18.10
CA ASP A 11 7.13 -4.30 17.27
C ASP A 11 7.19 -4.91 15.85
N ALA A 12 7.15 -6.23 15.75
CA ALA A 12 7.16 -6.94 14.47
C ALA A 12 5.93 -6.57 13.64
N LEU A 13 4.75 -6.52 14.27
CA LEU A 13 3.50 -6.13 13.61
C LEU A 13 3.53 -4.67 13.14
N ALA A 14 4.08 -3.78 13.94
CA ALA A 14 4.24 -2.38 13.56
C ALA A 14 5.15 -2.22 12.34
N GLY A 15 6.25 -2.97 12.30
CA GLY A 15 7.16 -2.99 11.14
C GLY A 15 6.49 -3.52 9.88
N GLU A 16 5.72 -4.59 10.01
CA GLU A 16 4.96 -5.16 8.90
C GLU A 16 3.88 -4.19 8.40
N ALA A 17 3.16 -3.53 9.30
CA ALA A 17 2.16 -2.53 8.97
C ALA A 17 2.79 -1.36 8.19
N ALA A 18 3.95 -0.88 8.61
CA ALA A 18 4.67 0.19 7.92
C ALA A 18 5.08 -0.23 6.50
N SER A 19 5.57 -1.46 6.33
CA SER A 19 5.93 -2.02 5.03
C SER A 19 4.72 -2.12 4.09
N LEU A 20 3.61 -2.67 4.57
CA LEU A 20 2.38 -2.81 3.79
C LEU A 20 1.78 -1.45 3.44
N SER A 21 1.82 -0.49 4.36
CA SER A 21 1.34 0.88 4.12
C SER A 21 2.16 1.58 3.03
N ALA A 22 3.47 1.42 3.03
CA ALA A 22 4.34 1.96 1.99
C ALA A 22 4.02 1.34 0.61
N ARG A 23 3.79 0.04 0.57
CA ARG A 23 3.40 -0.67 -0.67
C ARG A 23 2.02 -0.22 -1.15
N ALA A 24 1.07 -0.04 -0.24
CA ALA A 24 -0.27 0.47 -0.57
C ALA A 24 -0.18 1.89 -1.16
N GLU A 25 0.66 2.75 -0.60
CA GLU A 25 0.86 4.10 -1.13
C GLU A 25 1.49 4.07 -2.53
N ARG A 26 2.44 3.19 -2.79
CA ARG A 26 2.99 3.01 -4.13
C ARG A 26 1.94 2.55 -5.13
N ALA A 27 1.05 1.63 -4.74
CA ALA A 27 -0.06 1.19 -5.59
C ALA A 27 -1.02 2.34 -5.90
N ARG A 28 -1.38 3.16 -4.91
CA ARG A 28 -2.22 4.35 -5.09
C ARG A 28 -1.56 5.36 -6.03
N SER A 29 -0.26 5.57 -5.89
CA SER A 29 0.50 6.47 -6.76
C SER A 29 0.47 6.00 -8.22
N ARG A 30 0.61 4.70 -8.46
CA ARG A 30 0.50 4.11 -9.80
C ARG A 30 -0.88 4.28 -10.40
N ILE A 31 -1.93 4.14 -9.59
CA ILE A 31 -3.32 4.35 -10.01
C ILE A 31 -3.53 5.82 -10.42
N ARG A 32 -3.04 6.76 -9.59
CA ARG A 32 -3.10 8.20 -9.92
C ARG A 32 -2.35 8.52 -11.21
N GLN A 33 -1.18 7.96 -11.39
CA GLN A 33 -0.38 8.16 -12.60
C GLN A 33 -1.08 7.60 -13.84
N ALA A 34 -1.72 6.43 -13.71
CA ALA A 34 -2.50 5.85 -14.80
C ALA A 34 -3.64 6.78 -15.24
N ALA A 35 -4.32 7.42 -14.28
CA ALA A 35 -5.38 8.38 -14.57
C ALA A 35 -4.86 9.62 -15.31
N ILE A 36 -3.69 10.14 -14.90
CA ILE A 36 -3.02 11.27 -15.56
C ILE A 36 -2.66 10.92 -17.01
N GLU A 37 -2.06 9.76 -17.21
CA GLU A 37 -1.67 9.29 -18.55
C GLU A 37 -2.86 9.06 -19.46
N LYS A 38 -3.95 8.51 -18.91
CA LYS A 38 -5.20 8.33 -19.65
C LYS A 38 -5.78 9.69 -20.10
N GLY A 39 -5.77 10.68 -19.20
CA GLY A 39 -6.19 12.03 -19.52
C GLY A 39 -5.32 12.66 -20.61
N ALA A 40 -4.01 12.51 -20.52
CA ALA A 40 -3.06 12.99 -21.51
C ALA A 40 -3.31 12.37 -22.90
N ARG A 41 -3.51 11.05 -22.96
CA ARG A 41 -3.80 10.36 -24.21
C ARG A 41 -5.11 10.82 -24.85
N ASN A 42 -6.11 11.20 -24.05
CA ASN A 42 -7.39 11.67 -24.54
C ASN A 42 -7.35 13.11 -25.07
N GLU A 43 -6.46 13.94 -24.53
CA GLU A 43 -6.38 15.37 -24.86
C GLU A 43 -5.30 15.71 -25.88
N LEU A 44 -4.26 14.91 -26.00
CA LEU A 44 -3.13 15.16 -26.90
C LEU A 44 -3.35 14.56 -28.27
N THR A 45 -2.65 15.14 -29.27
CA THR A 45 -2.61 14.56 -30.62
C THR A 45 -1.85 13.22 -30.62
N ALA A 46 -2.13 12.37 -31.59
CA ALA A 46 -1.44 11.08 -31.74
C ALA A 46 0.08 11.25 -31.82
N ILE A 47 0.55 12.29 -32.51
CA ILE A 47 1.99 12.57 -32.65
C ILE A 47 2.60 12.95 -31.28
N ALA A 48 1.91 13.78 -30.50
CA ALA A 48 2.39 14.18 -29.18
C ALA A 48 2.45 12.99 -28.23
N VAL A 49 1.44 12.13 -28.24
CA VAL A 49 1.40 10.89 -27.44
C VAL A 49 2.59 10.00 -27.80
N GLU A 50 2.83 9.78 -29.10
CA GLU A 50 3.93 8.95 -29.59
C GLU A 50 5.28 9.48 -29.15
N ARG A 51 5.48 10.80 -29.19
CA ARG A 51 6.74 11.43 -28.75
C ARG A 51 6.94 11.30 -27.24
N LEU A 52 5.88 11.46 -26.45
CA LEU A 52 5.94 11.30 -25.00
C LEU A 52 6.25 9.84 -24.61
N GLU A 53 5.68 8.88 -25.31
CA GLU A 53 5.99 7.46 -25.13
C GLU A 53 7.45 7.17 -25.43
N ALA A 54 7.97 7.72 -26.55
CA ALA A 54 9.37 7.55 -26.95
C ALA A 54 10.34 8.15 -25.91
N LEU A 55 9.94 9.20 -25.20
CA LEU A 55 10.71 9.81 -24.14
C LEU A 55 10.54 9.11 -22.77
N GLY A 56 9.69 8.11 -22.70
CA GLY A 56 9.40 7.43 -21.44
C GLY A 56 8.54 8.23 -20.47
N LEU A 57 7.89 9.31 -20.94
CA LEU A 57 7.01 10.17 -20.13
C LEU A 57 5.58 9.70 -20.10
N LEU A 58 5.18 8.84 -21.03
CA LEU A 58 3.93 8.09 -20.99
C LEU A 58 4.29 6.60 -21.00
N GLY A 59 3.97 5.91 -19.96
CA GLY A 59 4.23 4.47 -19.82
C GLY A 59 2.98 3.64 -20.02
N ALA A 60 3.13 2.33 -19.95
CA ALA A 60 2.05 1.39 -19.87
C ALA A 60 1.91 0.95 -18.41
N ILE A 61 1.03 1.63 -17.66
CA ILE A 61 0.75 1.25 -16.27
C ILE A 61 -0.41 0.25 -16.28
N ASP A 62 -0.20 -0.88 -15.63
CA ASP A 62 -1.25 -1.87 -15.40
C ASP A 62 -2.16 -1.39 -14.27
N GLU A 63 -3.15 -0.55 -14.61
CA GLU A 63 -4.11 -0.02 -13.64
C GLU A 63 -4.92 -1.12 -12.95
N PRO A 64 -5.52 -2.09 -13.68
CA PRO A 64 -6.24 -3.17 -13.01
C PRO A 64 -5.38 -3.97 -12.05
N GLY A 65 -4.12 -4.25 -12.41
CA GLY A 65 -3.16 -4.91 -11.54
C GLY A 65 -2.83 -4.10 -10.30
N ALA A 66 -2.61 -2.79 -10.45
CA ALA A 66 -2.35 -1.89 -9.32
C ALA A 66 -3.56 -1.82 -8.37
N ARG A 67 -4.78 -1.79 -8.90
CA ARG A 67 -6.01 -1.81 -8.08
C ARG A 67 -6.19 -3.13 -7.35
N ALA A 68 -5.91 -4.25 -8.01
CA ALA A 68 -5.96 -5.57 -7.39
C ALA A 68 -4.93 -5.69 -6.26
N GLU A 69 -3.72 -5.23 -6.48
CA GLU A 69 -2.66 -5.19 -5.46
C GLU A 69 -3.08 -4.32 -4.27
N LEU A 70 -3.66 -3.15 -4.53
CA LEU A 70 -4.13 -2.26 -3.46
C LEU A 70 -5.21 -2.94 -2.61
N ARG A 71 -6.17 -3.63 -3.23
CA ARG A 71 -7.21 -4.36 -2.48
C ARG A 71 -6.61 -5.44 -1.59
N GLU A 72 -5.63 -6.20 -2.09
CA GLU A 72 -4.94 -7.23 -1.30
C GLU A 72 -4.18 -6.61 -0.13
N LEU A 73 -3.49 -5.49 -0.36
CA LEU A 73 -2.73 -4.80 0.68
C LEU A 73 -3.66 -4.19 1.75
N GLU A 74 -4.78 -3.62 1.34
CA GLU A 74 -5.79 -3.09 2.29
C GLU A 74 -6.39 -4.20 3.14
N ALA A 75 -6.70 -5.35 2.55
CA ALA A 75 -7.21 -6.50 3.29
C ALA A 75 -6.16 -7.03 4.28
N ALA A 76 -4.90 -7.08 3.88
CA ALA A 76 -3.80 -7.49 4.75
C ALA A 76 -3.59 -6.49 5.91
N LEU A 77 -3.72 -5.18 5.63
CA LEU A 77 -3.63 -4.13 6.66
C LEU A 77 -4.77 -4.23 7.67
N ASP A 78 -6.00 -4.49 7.21
CA ASP A 78 -7.16 -4.66 8.09
C ASP A 78 -6.97 -5.85 9.02
N ALA A 79 -6.51 -6.98 8.48
CA ALA A 79 -6.21 -8.18 9.28
C ALA A 79 -5.09 -7.91 10.30
N LEU A 80 -4.08 -7.14 9.89
CA LEU A 80 -2.97 -6.77 10.76
C LEU A 80 -3.41 -5.84 11.89
N GLU A 81 -4.30 -4.89 11.60
CA GLU A 81 -4.88 -3.99 12.62
C GLU A 81 -5.65 -4.75 13.69
N GLU A 82 -6.43 -5.75 13.30
CA GLU A 82 -7.14 -6.61 14.25
C GLU A 82 -6.16 -7.33 15.17
N LEU A 83 -5.10 -7.87 14.59
CA LEU A 83 -4.06 -8.58 15.36
C LEU A 83 -3.30 -7.63 16.28
N GLN A 84 -2.97 -6.41 15.81
CA GLN A 84 -2.33 -5.38 16.62
C GLN A 84 -3.19 -4.99 17.82
N SER A 85 -4.49 -4.79 17.60
CA SER A 85 -5.45 -4.48 18.66
C SER A 85 -5.51 -5.58 19.70
N TRP A 86 -5.49 -6.83 19.27
CA TRP A 86 -5.48 -7.97 20.17
C TRP A 86 -4.20 -8.01 21.00
N VAL A 87 -3.04 -7.83 20.38
CA VAL A 87 -1.74 -7.82 21.07
C VAL A 87 -1.66 -6.66 22.06
N GLU A 88 -2.12 -5.48 21.69
CA GLU A 88 -2.17 -4.31 22.58
C GLU A 88 -3.04 -4.56 23.80
N GLY A 89 -4.22 -5.16 23.59
CA GLY A 89 -5.12 -5.54 24.68
C GLY A 89 -4.46 -6.53 25.65
N GLU A 90 -3.75 -7.53 25.13
CA GLU A 90 -3.04 -8.50 25.94
C GLU A 90 -1.86 -7.86 26.70
N LEU A 91 -1.16 -6.90 26.09
CA LEU A 91 -0.09 -6.14 26.74
C LEU A 91 -0.63 -5.30 27.90
N GLU A 92 -1.75 -4.62 27.71
CA GLU A 92 -2.41 -3.87 28.80
C GLU A 92 -2.82 -4.78 29.95
N ALA A 93 -3.41 -5.93 29.64
CA ALA A 93 -3.81 -6.92 30.63
C ALA A 93 -2.59 -7.45 31.41
N ALA A 94 -1.48 -7.72 30.72
CA ALA A 94 -0.23 -8.19 31.34
C ALA A 94 0.42 -7.12 32.21
N SER A 95 0.32 -5.83 31.80
CA SER A 95 0.88 -4.70 32.56
C SER A 95 0.03 -4.33 33.77
N ALA A 96 -1.28 -4.56 33.73
CA ALA A 96 -2.21 -4.29 34.83
C ALA A 96 -2.14 -5.34 35.95
N ALA A 97 -1.61 -6.51 35.66
CA ALA A 97 -1.43 -7.58 36.64
C ALA A 97 -0.12 -7.39 37.40
#